data_764ebe2dcaa1970dfbdb7e659f299307
#
_entry.id   764ebe2dcaa1970dfbdb7e659f299307
#
_cell.length_a   1.000
_cell.length_b   1.000
_cell.length_c   1.000
_cell.angle_alpha   90.00
_cell.angle_beta   90.00
_cell.angle_gamma   90.00
#
_symmetry.space_group_name_H-M   'P 1'
#
loop_
_entity.id
_entity.type
_entity.pdbx_description
1 polymer ?
#
loop_
_entity_poly.entity_id
_entity_poly.type
_entity_poly.pdbx_seq_one_letter_code
_entity_poly.pdbx_strand_id
1 'polypeptide(L)'
;MKLSSQLVLSSLAVFVLTACSGGANQRRQAKDDFEYLNTPALEAWNVPQGAQPQFYPNYDIPQGNYAGGLGKSVDIRPPQQVLELIPGARLDRSGNGEVTLWLLRKDELDKVWQTVQGMVEARKIPVESQTDSRIETGWVTWNSPDEELEIGSRYEISRAEANGRHGFKVSLIDWREGDQVKEVTATNRERYNVFMTNLVTARYDQEVREEAQRKAQELVKQIPVTMGKDRSGLPVIIARAQYNVLWQRLPNILPKMGFTIEERSQSQGTVTAKYASPDDEFWNEIGVKPVDLKAGKYTFLLGDLGNRTSINITDSSGKPVEEEFLKSLVPVLGAVVKE
;
A
#
# COMPACT_ATOMS: atom_id res chain seq x y z
N MET A 1 43.24 -9.65 -37.07
CA MET A 1 42.15 -10.64 -36.92
C MET A 1 41.37 -10.53 -35.60
N LYS A 2 41.39 -9.42 -34.85
CA LYS A 2 40.60 -9.29 -33.60
C LYS A 2 39.40 -8.35 -33.69
N LEU A 3 39.28 -7.52 -34.74
CA LEU A 3 38.16 -6.61 -34.93
C LEU A 3 36.90 -7.27 -35.52
N SER A 4 37.04 -8.31 -36.35
CA SER A 4 35.95 -8.99 -37.00
C SER A 4 35.12 -9.87 -36.03
N SER A 5 35.75 -10.45 -35.01
CA SER A 5 35.03 -11.27 -34.02
C SER A 5 34.23 -10.45 -33.00
N GLN A 6 34.67 -9.22 -32.70
CA GLN A 6 33.93 -8.32 -31.82
C GLN A 6 32.69 -7.73 -32.50
N LEU A 7 32.76 -7.46 -33.80
CA LEU A 7 31.62 -6.98 -34.60
C LEU A 7 30.54 -8.08 -34.76
N VAL A 8 30.93 -9.34 -34.90
CA VAL A 8 29.97 -10.45 -34.99
C VAL A 8 29.32 -10.72 -33.65
N LEU A 9 30.06 -10.63 -32.53
CA LEU A 9 29.48 -10.80 -31.18
C LEU A 9 28.53 -9.66 -30.82
N SER A 10 28.84 -8.42 -31.20
CA SER A 10 27.92 -7.29 -30.93
C SER A 10 26.67 -7.32 -31.80
N SER A 11 26.75 -7.78 -33.06
CA SER A 11 25.57 -7.96 -33.91
C SER A 11 24.67 -9.12 -33.42
N LEU A 12 25.27 -10.25 -32.94
CA LEU A 12 24.45 -11.33 -32.32
C LEU A 12 23.75 -10.88 -31.04
N ALA A 13 24.42 -10.08 -30.20
CA ALA A 13 23.79 -9.55 -28.98
C ALA A 13 22.61 -8.60 -29.26
N VAL A 14 22.69 -7.80 -30.33
CA VAL A 14 21.58 -6.94 -30.75
C VAL A 14 20.40 -7.76 -31.27
N PHE A 15 20.63 -8.84 -32.00
CA PHE A 15 19.56 -9.73 -32.46
C PHE A 15 18.86 -10.50 -31.34
N VAL A 16 19.59 -10.88 -30.27
CA VAL A 16 18.98 -11.57 -29.12
C VAL A 16 18.12 -10.62 -28.27
N LEU A 17 18.49 -9.34 -28.18
CA LEU A 17 17.72 -8.34 -27.44
C LEU A 17 16.41 -7.93 -28.15
N THR A 18 16.34 -8.03 -29.47
CA THR A 18 15.11 -7.75 -30.25
C THR A 18 14.12 -8.94 -30.26
N ALA A 19 14.55 -10.15 -29.92
CA ALA A 19 13.70 -11.34 -29.95
C ALA A 19 12.68 -11.41 -28.80
N CYS A 20 12.82 -10.60 -27.75
CA CYS A 20 11.91 -10.62 -26.58
C CYS A 20 10.92 -9.45 -26.50
N SER A 21 10.97 -8.50 -27.44
CA SER A 21 10.03 -7.38 -27.47
C SER A 21 8.81 -7.69 -28.32
N GLY A 22 7.98 -8.64 -27.89
CA GLY A 22 6.66 -8.81 -28.47
C GLY A 22 5.88 -7.50 -28.36
N GLY A 23 5.39 -6.95 -29.51
CA GLY A 23 4.54 -5.77 -29.54
C GLY A 23 3.28 -5.95 -28.69
N ALA A 24 2.58 -4.86 -28.37
CA ALA A 24 1.34 -4.88 -27.59
C ALA A 24 0.32 -5.92 -28.14
N ASN A 25 0.15 -5.97 -29.46
CA ASN A 25 -0.73 -6.94 -30.13
C ASN A 25 -0.35 -8.40 -29.83
N GLN A 26 0.96 -8.72 -29.77
CA GLN A 26 1.39 -10.09 -29.49
C GLN A 26 1.09 -10.53 -28.05
N ARG A 27 0.95 -9.59 -27.13
CA ARG A 27 0.55 -9.90 -25.75
C ARG A 27 -0.96 -9.97 -25.54
N ARG A 28 -1.73 -9.35 -26.43
CA ARG A 28 -3.19 -9.26 -26.35
C ARG A 28 -3.91 -10.33 -27.15
N GLN A 29 -3.34 -10.75 -28.28
CA GLN A 29 -4.00 -11.61 -29.26
C GLN A 29 -3.48 -13.03 -29.20
N ALA A 30 -4.37 -14.00 -29.38
CA ALA A 30 -3.99 -15.38 -29.62
C ALA A 30 -3.15 -15.46 -30.91
N LYS A 31 -2.16 -16.36 -30.91
CA LYS A 31 -1.26 -16.57 -32.06
C LYS A 31 -1.70 -17.68 -32.98
N ASP A 32 -2.80 -18.32 -32.66
CA ASP A 32 -3.21 -19.56 -33.27
C ASP A 32 -4.11 -19.36 -34.48
N ASP A 33 -4.39 -20.47 -35.10
CA ASP A 33 -5.30 -20.66 -36.17
C ASP A 33 -6.73 -20.25 -35.81
N PHE A 34 -7.33 -19.42 -36.65
CA PHE A 34 -8.72 -18.99 -36.52
C PHE A 34 -9.66 -19.66 -37.52
N GLU A 35 -9.33 -20.89 -37.99
CA GLU A 35 -10.15 -21.62 -38.95
C GLU A 35 -11.58 -21.89 -38.45
N TYR A 36 -11.80 -21.92 -37.13
CA TYR A 36 -13.14 -22.03 -36.56
C TYR A 36 -14.10 -20.93 -37.00
N LEU A 37 -13.58 -19.75 -37.38
CA LEU A 37 -14.42 -18.67 -37.94
C LEU A 37 -15.05 -18.99 -39.29
N ASN A 38 -14.44 -19.92 -40.02
CA ASN A 38 -14.91 -20.38 -41.33
C ASN A 38 -15.70 -21.69 -41.24
N THR A 39 -15.86 -22.23 -40.02
CA THR A 39 -16.60 -23.47 -39.83
C THR A 39 -18.08 -23.23 -40.12
N PRO A 40 -18.71 -24.00 -41.05
CA PRO A 40 -20.12 -23.85 -41.33
C PRO A 40 -20.96 -24.20 -40.10
N ALA A 41 -22.14 -23.59 -40.00
CA ALA A 41 -23.09 -23.96 -38.95
C ALA A 41 -23.41 -25.45 -39.02
N LEU A 42 -23.59 -26.06 -37.85
CA LEU A 42 -23.99 -27.46 -37.77
C LEU A 42 -25.34 -27.65 -38.50
N GLU A 43 -25.41 -28.64 -39.38
CA GLU A 43 -26.68 -29.01 -40.02
C GLU A 43 -27.67 -29.51 -38.98
N ALA A 44 -28.94 -29.17 -39.15
CA ALA A 44 -30.00 -29.67 -38.29
C ALA A 44 -30.10 -31.21 -38.40
N TRP A 45 -30.27 -31.84 -37.26
CA TRP A 45 -30.45 -33.32 -37.23
C TRP A 45 -31.64 -33.75 -38.07
N ASN A 46 -31.38 -34.64 -38.97
CA ASN A 46 -32.44 -35.30 -39.73
C ASN A 46 -32.99 -36.49 -38.88
N VAL A 47 -34.07 -36.20 -38.15
CA VAL A 47 -34.69 -37.23 -37.29
C VAL A 47 -35.57 -38.11 -38.13
N PRO A 48 -35.35 -39.44 -38.18
CA PRO A 48 -36.19 -40.34 -38.94
C PRO A 48 -37.64 -40.28 -38.47
N GLN A 49 -38.57 -40.47 -39.39
CA GLN A 49 -40.01 -40.41 -39.11
C GLN A 49 -40.39 -41.52 -38.08
N GLY A 50 -40.96 -41.11 -36.94
CA GLY A 50 -41.32 -41.99 -35.84
C GLY A 50 -40.26 -42.15 -34.73
N ALA A 51 -39.08 -41.57 -34.87
CA ALA A 51 -38.10 -41.50 -33.81
C ALA A 51 -38.44 -40.37 -32.82
N GLN A 52 -38.25 -40.61 -31.52
CA GLN A 52 -38.37 -39.61 -30.48
C GLN A 52 -36.99 -39.32 -29.92
N PRO A 53 -36.33 -38.24 -30.38
CA PRO A 53 -35.02 -37.87 -29.86
C PRO A 53 -35.13 -37.47 -28.38
N GLN A 54 -34.20 -37.95 -27.57
CA GLN A 54 -34.12 -37.60 -26.18
C GLN A 54 -33.16 -36.38 -26.01
N PHE A 55 -33.70 -35.27 -25.55
CA PHE A 55 -32.92 -34.05 -25.28
C PHE A 55 -32.66 -33.95 -23.79
N TYR A 56 -31.44 -33.57 -23.43
CA TYR A 56 -31.03 -33.39 -22.04
C TYR A 56 -30.76 -31.89 -21.81
N PRO A 57 -31.57 -31.20 -20.97
CA PRO A 57 -31.42 -29.75 -20.72
C PRO A 57 -30.03 -29.33 -20.27
N ASN A 58 -29.26 -30.23 -19.67
CA ASN A 58 -27.90 -29.97 -19.23
C ASN A 58 -26.91 -29.67 -20.38
N TYR A 59 -27.28 -30.01 -21.62
CA TYR A 59 -26.48 -29.77 -22.82
C TYR A 59 -27.07 -28.70 -23.74
N ASP A 60 -28.14 -28.04 -23.29
CA ASP A 60 -28.72 -26.94 -24.03
C ASP A 60 -27.77 -25.75 -24.00
N ILE A 61 -27.51 -25.16 -25.17
CA ILE A 61 -26.76 -23.90 -25.26
C ILE A 61 -27.69 -22.79 -24.76
N PRO A 62 -27.33 -22.09 -23.70
CA PRO A 62 -28.16 -20.99 -23.18
C PRO A 62 -28.44 -19.96 -24.26
N GLN A 63 -29.71 -19.59 -24.43
CA GLN A 63 -30.06 -18.48 -25.34
C GLN A 63 -29.55 -17.17 -24.76
N GLY A 64 -28.78 -16.41 -25.53
CA GLY A 64 -28.21 -15.14 -25.07
C GLY A 64 -27.53 -14.37 -26.21
N ASN A 65 -27.35 -13.08 -26.00
CA ASN A 65 -26.56 -12.26 -26.91
C ASN A 65 -25.10 -12.26 -26.43
N TYR A 66 -24.29 -13.11 -27.06
CA TYR A 66 -22.86 -13.24 -26.73
C TYR A 66 -22.03 -12.27 -27.57
N ALA A 67 -21.98 -11.00 -27.16
CA ALA A 67 -21.21 -9.96 -27.82
C ALA A 67 -19.72 -9.99 -27.37
N GLY A 68 -19.03 -11.09 -27.60
CA GLY A 68 -17.59 -11.23 -27.37
C GLY A 68 -16.75 -10.96 -28.62
N GLY A 69 -15.47 -10.66 -28.44
CA GLY A 69 -14.51 -10.64 -29.56
C GLY A 69 -14.33 -12.03 -30.16
N LEU A 70 -14.07 -12.08 -31.47
CA LEU A 70 -13.77 -13.31 -32.20
C LEU A 70 -12.39 -13.23 -32.86
N GLY A 71 -11.72 -14.35 -32.99
CA GLY A 71 -10.42 -14.44 -33.65
C GLY A 71 -9.39 -13.50 -33.05
N LYS A 72 -8.78 -12.66 -33.89
CA LYS A 72 -7.75 -11.71 -33.45
C LYS A 72 -8.26 -10.60 -32.53
N SER A 73 -9.57 -10.42 -32.44
CA SER A 73 -10.16 -9.41 -31.55
C SER A 73 -10.33 -9.91 -30.09
N VAL A 74 -10.09 -11.20 -29.86
CA VAL A 74 -10.12 -11.79 -28.51
C VAL A 74 -8.90 -11.32 -27.71
N ASP A 75 -9.12 -10.67 -26.57
CA ASP A 75 -8.08 -10.30 -25.63
C ASP A 75 -7.77 -11.49 -24.72
N ILE A 76 -6.58 -12.09 -24.88
CA ILE A 76 -6.15 -13.27 -24.11
C ILE A 76 -5.45 -12.93 -22.79
N ARG A 77 -5.32 -11.64 -22.45
CA ARG A 77 -4.71 -11.24 -21.19
C ARG A 77 -5.54 -11.74 -20.01
N PRO A 78 -4.91 -12.15 -18.92
CA PRO A 78 -5.64 -12.52 -17.71
C PRO A 78 -6.58 -11.39 -17.25
N PRO A 79 -7.76 -11.73 -16.68
CA PRO A 79 -8.63 -10.72 -16.08
C PRO A 79 -7.90 -10.02 -14.93
N GLN A 80 -8.09 -8.71 -14.83
CA GLN A 80 -7.53 -7.94 -13.73
C GLN A 80 -8.24 -8.27 -12.41
N GLN A 81 -7.46 -8.31 -11.34
CA GLN A 81 -7.97 -8.55 -10.01
C GLN A 81 -8.09 -7.24 -9.23
N VAL A 82 -9.18 -7.08 -8.50
CA VAL A 82 -9.28 -6.01 -7.49
C VAL A 82 -8.39 -6.38 -6.31
N LEU A 83 -7.52 -5.46 -5.91
CA LEU A 83 -6.61 -5.65 -4.79
C LEU A 83 -7.38 -5.58 -3.46
N GLU A 84 -7.20 -6.57 -2.61
CA GLU A 84 -7.83 -6.63 -1.28
C GLU A 84 -7.10 -5.71 -0.27
N LEU A 85 -7.12 -4.41 -0.53
CA LEU A 85 -6.43 -3.40 0.29
C LEU A 85 -7.31 -2.84 1.42
N ILE A 86 -8.61 -3.09 1.37
CA ILE A 86 -9.56 -2.68 2.42
C ILE A 86 -10.03 -3.93 3.16
N PRO A 87 -9.60 -4.15 4.41
CA PRO A 87 -9.97 -5.34 5.16
C PRO A 87 -11.47 -5.49 5.34
N GLY A 88 -12.01 -6.65 5.00
CA GLY A 88 -13.46 -6.95 5.13
C GLY A 88 -14.34 -6.39 4.02
N ALA A 89 -13.77 -5.69 3.03
CA ALA A 89 -14.52 -5.32 1.83
C ALA A 89 -14.94 -6.57 1.05
N ARG A 90 -16.12 -6.52 0.46
CA ARG A 90 -16.61 -7.56 -0.45
C ARG A 90 -16.73 -7.01 -1.85
N LEU A 91 -16.11 -7.69 -2.79
CA LEU A 91 -16.19 -7.38 -4.20
C LEU A 91 -17.50 -7.92 -4.79
N ASP A 92 -18.20 -7.07 -5.53
CA ASP A 92 -19.30 -7.44 -6.41
C ASP A 92 -18.99 -6.94 -7.83
N ARG A 93 -19.22 -7.79 -8.81
CA ARG A 93 -19.05 -7.48 -10.24
C ARG A 93 -20.38 -7.71 -10.94
N SER A 94 -20.92 -6.68 -11.53
CA SER A 94 -22.15 -6.82 -12.33
C SER A 94 -21.83 -7.39 -13.71
N GLY A 95 -22.85 -7.97 -14.36
CA GLY A 95 -22.70 -8.52 -15.71
C GLY A 95 -22.31 -7.53 -16.79
N ASN A 96 -22.45 -6.22 -16.53
CA ASN A 96 -22.00 -5.14 -17.42
C ASN A 96 -20.56 -4.66 -17.13
N GLY A 97 -19.82 -5.35 -16.24
CA GLY A 97 -18.42 -5.06 -15.91
C GLY A 97 -18.22 -3.94 -14.88
N GLU A 98 -19.27 -3.43 -14.23
CA GLU A 98 -19.13 -2.51 -13.11
C GLU A 98 -18.53 -3.20 -11.90
N VAL A 99 -17.77 -2.45 -11.10
CA VAL A 99 -17.13 -2.95 -9.88
C VAL A 99 -17.71 -2.21 -8.69
N THR A 100 -18.19 -2.96 -7.70
CA THR A 100 -18.65 -2.41 -6.42
C THR A 100 -17.89 -3.07 -5.28
N LEU A 101 -17.28 -2.26 -4.43
CA LEU A 101 -16.72 -2.69 -3.15
C LEU A 101 -17.70 -2.39 -2.03
N TRP A 102 -18.23 -3.42 -1.39
CA TRP A 102 -19.12 -3.32 -0.26
C TRP A 102 -18.37 -3.31 1.06
N LEU A 103 -18.44 -2.21 1.77
CA LEU A 103 -17.81 -1.96 3.06
C LEU A 103 -18.83 -2.20 4.20
N LEU A 104 -18.32 -2.55 5.38
CA LEU A 104 -19.17 -2.80 6.55
C LEU A 104 -19.62 -1.51 7.23
N ARG A 105 -18.79 -0.47 7.19
CA ARG A 105 -18.99 0.75 7.95
C ARG A 105 -19.11 1.96 7.03
N LYS A 106 -20.03 2.85 7.42
CA LYS A 106 -20.26 4.11 6.71
C LYS A 106 -19.06 5.06 6.79
N ASP A 107 -18.42 5.15 7.95
CA ASP A 107 -17.22 6.01 8.14
C ASP A 107 -16.04 5.58 7.28
N GLU A 108 -15.94 4.31 6.96
CA GLU A 108 -14.94 3.79 6.04
C GLU A 108 -15.25 4.20 4.59
N LEU A 109 -16.52 4.10 4.16
CA LEU A 109 -16.96 4.64 2.85
C LEU A 109 -16.71 6.15 2.77
N ASP A 110 -16.98 6.89 3.84
CA ASP A 110 -16.77 8.35 3.88
C ASP A 110 -15.28 8.68 3.66
N LYS A 111 -14.36 7.92 4.25
CA LYS A 111 -12.91 8.07 4.02
C LYS A 111 -12.50 7.70 2.59
N VAL A 112 -12.99 6.57 2.06
CA VAL A 112 -12.75 6.20 0.66
C VAL A 112 -13.24 7.31 -0.28
N TRP A 113 -14.40 7.90 0.02
CA TRP A 113 -14.94 9.01 -0.77
C TRP A 113 -14.07 10.26 -0.73
N GLN A 114 -13.55 10.62 0.43
CA GLN A 114 -12.58 11.70 0.57
C GLN A 114 -11.30 11.41 -0.22
N THR A 115 -10.84 10.16 -0.22
CA THR A 115 -9.69 9.73 -1.05
C THR A 115 -9.98 9.91 -2.54
N VAL A 116 -11.19 9.56 -3.02
CA VAL A 116 -11.59 9.79 -4.42
C VAL A 116 -11.48 11.28 -4.78
N GLN A 117 -12.07 12.14 -3.96
CA GLN A 117 -12.06 13.59 -4.18
C GLN A 117 -10.62 14.14 -4.21
N GLY A 118 -9.82 13.79 -3.21
CA GLY A 118 -8.41 14.22 -3.14
C GLY A 118 -7.57 13.65 -4.29
N MET A 119 -7.82 12.43 -4.74
CA MET A 119 -7.12 11.82 -5.87
C MET A 119 -7.47 12.54 -7.20
N VAL A 120 -8.74 12.83 -7.42
CA VAL A 120 -9.21 13.55 -8.62
C VAL A 120 -8.52 14.91 -8.71
N GLU A 121 -8.45 15.65 -7.61
CA GLU A 121 -7.78 16.94 -7.52
C GLU A 121 -6.26 16.81 -7.72
N ALA A 122 -5.61 15.93 -6.99
CA ALA A 122 -4.15 15.75 -7.02
C ALA A 122 -3.64 15.29 -8.40
N ARG A 123 -4.41 14.46 -9.10
CA ARG A 123 -4.08 13.99 -10.45
C ARG A 123 -4.59 14.90 -11.56
N LYS A 124 -5.26 16.00 -11.22
CA LYS A 124 -5.87 16.95 -12.16
C LYS A 124 -6.80 16.25 -13.16
N ILE A 125 -7.54 15.24 -12.67
CA ILE A 125 -8.56 14.57 -13.48
C ILE A 125 -9.71 15.57 -13.68
N PRO A 126 -10.12 15.87 -14.92
CA PRO A 126 -11.26 16.73 -15.14
C PRO A 126 -12.53 16.15 -14.52
N VAL A 127 -13.39 16.99 -13.97
CA VAL A 127 -14.68 16.59 -13.41
C VAL A 127 -15.78 17.25 -14.24
N GLU A 128 -16.66 16.45 -14.81
CA GLU A 128 -17.81 16.92 -15.60
C GLU A 128 -19.01 17.24 -14.70
N SER A 129 -19.25 16.39 -13.71
CA SER A 129 -20.28 16.64 -12.70
C SER A 129 -19.88 16.02 -11.35
N GLN A 130 -20.31 16.65 -10.27
CA GLN A 130 -20.07 16.19 -8.91
C GLN A 130 -21.25 16.51 -7.99
N THR A 131 -21.61 15.52 -7.17
CA THR A 131 -22.55 15.63 -6.06
C THR A 131 -21.93 15.01 -4.80
N ASP A 132 -22.65 15.00 -3.68
CA ASP A 132 -22.18 14.34 -2.43
C ASP A 132 -22.00 12.83 -2.55
N SER A 133 -22.63 12.20 -3.55
CA SER A 133 -22.65 10.74 -3.71
C SER A 133 -22.18 10.25 -5.09
N ARG A 134 -21.83 11.14 -6.02
CA ARG A 134 -21.47 10.79 -7.39
C ARG A 134 -20.47 11.79 -7.95
N ILE A 135 -19.48 11.26 -8.63
CA ILE A 135 -18.53 12.03 -9.46
C ILE A 135 -18.52 11.42 -10.85
N GLU A 136 -18.70 12.25 -11.85
CA GLU A 136 -18.48 11.92 -13.24
C GLU A 136 -17.19 12.59 -13.70
N THR A 137 -16.19 11.77 -14.09
CA THR A 137 -14.89 12.28 -14.52
C THR A 137 -14.92 12.69 -15.98
N GLY A 138 -14.07 13.63 -16.37
CA GLY A 138 -13.61 13.77 -17.73
C GLY A 138 -12.67 12.62 -18.12
N TRP A 139 -11.87 12.82 -19.17
CA TRP A 139 -10.96 11.79 -19.66
C TRP A 139 -9.80 11.51 -18.70
N VAL A 140 -9.72 10.27 -18.24
CA VAL A 140 -8.58 9.72 -17.51
C VAL A 140 -7.71 8.95 -18.48
N THR A 141 -6.44 9.32 -18.55
CA THR A 141 -5.47 8.71 -19.47
C THR A 141 -4.71 7.57 -18.81
N TRP A 142 -4.60 6.46 -19.54
CA TRP A 142 -3.88 5.28 -19.12
C TRP A 142 -2.76 4.95 -20.10
N ASN A 143 -1.54 4.87 -19.61
CA ASN A 143 -0.38 4.42 -20.37
C ASN A 143 -0.05 2.98 -19.94
N SER A 144 -0.26 2.03 -20.82
CA SER A 144 0.05 0.62 -20.60
C SER A 144 0.96 0.12 -21.71
N PRO A 145 2.02 -0.64 -21.40
CA PRO A 145 2.87 -1.26 -22.42
C PRO A 145 2.11 -2.32 -23.24
N ASP A 146 0.96 -2.77 -22.76
CA ASP A 146 0.11 -3.76 -23.45
C ASP A 146 -0.90 -3.13 -24.39
N GLU A 147 -0.95 -1.81 -24.47
CA GLU A 147 -1.80 -1.07 -25.40
C GLU A 147 -0.94 -0.41 -26.48
N GLU A 148 -1.41 -0.42 -27.74
CA GLU A 148 -0.70 0.24 -28.85
C GLU A 148 -0.88 1.75 -28.82
N LEU A 149 -2.03 2.19 -28.36
CA LEU A 149 -2.42 3.60 -28.27
C LEU A 149 -2.67 3.96 -26.81
N GLU A 150 -2.56 5.24 -26.52
CA GLU A 150 -3.02 5.78 -25.24
C GLU A 150 -4.51 5.51 -25.07
N ILE A 151 -4.87 4.97 -23.90
CA ILE A 151 -6.26 4.71 -23.57
C ILE A 151 -6.83 5.86 -22.75
N GLY A 152 -7.95 6.40 -23.18
CA GLY A 152 -8.77 7.33 -22.41
C GLY A 152 -10.06 6.68 -21.97
N SER A 153 -10.45 6.91 -20.72
CA SER A 153 -11.72 6.44 -20.18
C SER A 153 -12.36 7.47 -19.28
N ARG A 154 -13.69 7.55 -19.28
CA ARG A 154 -14.47 8.37 -18.36
C ARG A 154 -15.23 7.47 -17.42
N TYR A 155 -15.38 7.90 -16.18
CA TYR A 155 -15.98 7.10 -15.14
C TYR A 155 -17.12 7.82 -14.43
N GLU A 156 -18.13 7.06 -14.06
CA GLU A 156 -19.00 7.38 -12.96
C GLU A 156 -18.48 6.65 -11.71
N ILE A 157 -18.14 7.41 -10.69
CA ILE A 157 -17.79 6.90 -9.38
C ILE A 157 -18.89 7.30 -8.42
N SER A 158 -19.49 6.35 -7.72
CA SER A 158 -20.64 6.64 -6.90
C SER A 158 -20.68 5.84 -5.59
N ARG A 159 -21.46 6.35 -4.64
CA ARG A 159 -21.80 5.69 -3.38
C ARG A 159 -23.09 4.91 -3.58
N ALA A 160 -23.17 3.74 -2.98
CA ALA A 160 -24.34 2.89 -3.00
C ALA A 160 -24.65 2.37 -1.58
N GLU A 161 -25.90 2.05 -1.33
CA GLU A 161 -26.31 1.41 -0.08
C GLU A 161 -27.21 0.23 -0.41
N ALA A 162 -26.90 -0.94 0.15
CA ALA A 162 -27.73 -2.14 0.03
C ALA A 162 -27.49 -3.07 1.22
N ASN A 163 -28.56 -3.62 1.76
CA ASN A 163 -28.51 -4.65 2.82
C ASN A 163 -27.62 -4.26 4.03
N GLY A 164 -27.69 -2.98 4.44
CA GLY A 164 -26.89 -2.46 5.55
C GLY A 164 -25.39 -2.34 5.27
N ARG A 165 -24.98 -2.42 4.00
CA ARG A 165 -23.62 -2.20 3.54
C ARG A 165 -23.50 -0.92 2.74
N HIS A 166 -22.32 -0.38 2.71
CA HIS A 166 -22.00 0.90 2.08
C HIS A 166 -21.08 0.63 0.89
N GLY A 167 -21.52 0.93 -0.32
CA GLY A 167 -20.84 0.59 -1.57
C GLY A 167 -20.03 1.75 -2.13
N PHE A 168 -18.84 1.43 -2.57
CA PHE A 168 -18.04 2.26 -3.47
C PHE A 168 -18.10 1.61 -4.86
N LYS A 169 -18.74 2.30 -5.82
CA LYS A 169 -19.01 1.77 -7.16
C LYS A 169 -18.22 2.54 -8.21
N VAL A 170 -17.62 1.81 -9.15
CA VAL A 170 -16.93 2.35 -10.31
C VAL A 170 -17.57 1.80 -11.58
N SER A 171 -17.96 2.68 -12.48
CA SER A 171 -18.56 2.38 -13.78
C SER A 171 -17.89 3.18 -14.87
N LEU A 172 -17.29 2.52 -15.86
CA LEU A 172 -16.75 3.14 -17.06
C LEU A 172 -17.92 3.53 -17.99
N ILE A 173 -18.00 4.81 -18.36
CA ILE A 173 -19.08 5.38 -19.18
C ILE A 173 -18.64 5.64 -20.61
N ASP A 174 -17.41 6.12 -20.85
CA ASP A 174 -16.89 6.40 -22.16
C ASP A 174 -15.47 5.85 -22.33
N TRP A 175 -15.12 5.55 -23.59
CA TRP A 175 -13.87 4.94 -24.00
C TRP A 175 -13.28 5.58 -25.24
N ARG A 176 -11.96 5.79 -25.27
CA ARG A 176 -11.24 6.17 -26.48
C ARG A 176 -9.90 5.44 -26.59
N GLU A 177 -9.47 5.20 -27.80
CA GLU A 177 -8.13 4.71 -28.15
C GLU A 177 -7.43 5.78 -28.99
N GLY A 178 -6.35 6.34 -28.46
CA GLY A 178 -5.80 7.59 -28.99
C GLY A 178 -6.86 8.70 -28.94
N ASP A 179 -7.12 9.33 -30.08
CA ASP A 179 -8.11 10.40 -30.21
C ASP A 179 -9.52 9.91 -30.63
N GLN A 180 -9.68 8.60 -30.84
CA GLN A 180 -10.95 8.04 -31.35
C GLN A 180 -11.81 7.49 -30.23
N VAL A 181 -12.99 8.07 -30.04
CA VAL A 181 -14.04 7.54 -29.18
C VAL A 181 -14.64 6.30 -29.85
N LYS A 182 -14.71 5.19 -29.10
CA LYS A 182 -15.16 3.89 -29.57
C LYS A 182 -16.08 3.24 -28.54
N GLU A 183 -16.83 2.24 -28.99
CA GLU A 183 -17.51 1.34 -28.09
C GLU A 183 -16.49 0.48 -27.35
N VAL A 184 -16.62 0.40 -26.02
CA VAL A 184 -15.73 -0.39 -25.18
C VAL A 184 -16.14 -1.86 -25.21
N THR A 185 -15.19 -2.77 -25.40
CA THR A 185 -15.44 -4.20 -25.27
C THR A 185 -15.74 -4.58 -23.81
N ALA A 186 -16.50 -5.65 -23.58
CA ALA A 186 -16.81 -6.11 -22.24
C ALA A 186 -15.54 -6.36 -21.40
N THR A 187 -14.52 -6.97 -22.01
CA THR A 187 -13.22 -7.24 -21.36
C THR A 187 -12.49 -5.96 -20.96
N ASN A 188 -12.46 -4.95 -21.84
CA ASN A 188 -11.81 -3.68 -21.52
C ASN A 188 -12.61 -2.89 -20.48
N ARG A 189 -13.94 -2.93 -20.55
CA ARG A 189 -14.81 -2.29 -19.53
C ARG A 189 -14.50 -2.86 -18.14
N GLU A 190 -14.50 -4.17 -17.99
CA GLU A 190 -14.15 -4.80 -16.72
C GLU A 190 -12.73 -4.44 -16.28
N ARG A 191 -11.74 -4.59 -17.17
CA ARG A 191 -10.33 -4.32 -16.89
C ARG A 191 -10.10 -2.91 -16.37
N TYR A 192 -10.66 -1.91 -17.02
CA TYR A 192 -10.42 -0.51 -16.67
C TYR A 192 -11.27 -0.04 -15.49
N ASN A 193 -12.43 -0.65 -15.24
CA ASN A 193 -13.14 -0.48 -13.98
C ASN A 193 -12.30 -0.99 -12.80
N VAL A 194 -11.66 -2.15 -12.95
CA VAL A 194 -10.74 -2.68 -11.93
C VAL A 194 -9.52 -1.78 -11.77
N PHE A 195 -8.94 -1.25 -12.85
CA PHE A 195 -7.81 -0.32 -12.75
C PHE A 195 -8.17 0.94 -11.95
N MET A 196 -9.32 1.55 -12.23
CA MET A 196 -9.78 2.72 -11.48
C MET A 196 -10.06 2.36 -10.02
N THR A 197 -10.70 1.23 -9.76
CA THR A 197 -10.93 0.74 -8.39
C THR A 197 -9.62 0.55 -7.63
N ASN A 198 -8.63 -0.11 -8.25
CA ASN A 198 -7.31 -0.33 -7.65
C ASN A 198 -6.55 0.98 -7.43
N LEU A 199 -6.69 1.96 -8.32
CA LEU A 199 -6.10 3.27 -8.16
C LEU A 199 -6.60 3.97 -6.90
N VAL A 200 -7.91 3.92 -6.66
CA VAL A 200 -8.54 4.50 -5.46
C VAL A 200 -8.16 3.73 -4.22
N THR A 201 -8.29 2.40 -4.23
CA THR A 201 -8.01 1.57 -3.04
C THR A 201 -6.54 1.60 -2.64
N ALA A 202 -5.61 1.65 -3.61
CA ALA A 202 -4.18 1.81 -3.33
C ALA A 202 -3.86 3.17 -2.70
N ARG A 203 -4.51 4.24 -3.17
CA ARG A 203 -4.36 5.57 -2.57
C ARG A 203 -4.92 5.61 -1.14
N TYR A 204 -6.09 5.02 -0.92
CA TYR A 204 -6.68 4.89 0.40
C TYR A 204 -5.76 4.12 1.38
N ASP A 205 -5.24 2.96 0.98
CA ASP A 205 -4.30 2.18 1.79
C ASP A 205 -3.04 2.97 2.13
N GLN A 206 -2.50 3.71 1.17
CA GLN A 206 -1.36 4.59 1.40
C GLN A 206 -1.69 5.66 2.45
N GLU A 207 -2.83 6.35 2.35
CA GLU A 207 -3.26 7.37 3.31
C GLU A 207 -3.46 6.81 4.72
N VAL A 208 -4.05 5.61 4.82
CA VAL A 208 -4.21 4.90 6.11
C VAL A 208 -2.85 4.58 6.74
N ARG A 209 -1.89 4.11 5.95
CA ARG A 209 -0.53 3.82 6.43
C ARG A 209 0.21 5.08 6.86
N GLU A 210 0.11 6.15 6.09
CA GLU A 210 0.71 7.46 6.42
C GLU A 210 0.10 8.04 7.70
N GLU A 211 -1.22 7.92 7.88
CA GLU A 211 -1.90 8.35 9.11
C GLU A 211 -1.43 7.52 10.31
N ALA A 212 -1.34 6.20 10.16
CA ALA A 212 -0.84 5.31 11.22
C ALA A 212 0.61 5.64 11.60
N GLN A 213 1.47 5.91 10.61
CA GLN A 213 2.84 6.34 10.86
C GLN A 213 2.91 7.68 11.60
N ARG A 214 2.12 8.68 11.18
CA ARG A 214 2.07 9.98 11.89
C ARG A 214 1.62 9.81 13.33
N LYS A 215 0.54 9.05 13.56
CA LYS A 215 0.05 8.75 14.92
C LYS A 215 1.10 8.03 15.76
N ALA A 216 1.80 7.06 15.18
CA ALA A 216 2.89 6.38 15.87
C ALA A 216 4.03 7.35 16.22
N GLN A 217 4.39 8.25 15.30
CA GLN A 217 5.41 9.29 15.56
C GLN A 217 4.96 10.29 16.63
N GLU A 218 3.69 10.69 16.63
CA GLU A 218 3.13 11.59 17.66
C GLU A 218 3.09 10.94 19.04
N LEU A 219 2.65 9.68 19.11
CA LEU A 219 2.70 8.91 20.37
C LEU A 219 4.12 8.74 20.88
N VAL A 220 5.08 8.69 19.97
CA VAL A 220 6.49 8.60 20.28
C VAL A 220 7.06 9.95 20.76
N LYS A 221 6.53 11.08 20.33
CA LYS A 221 6.91 12.42 20.84
C LYS A 221 6.52 12.61 22.32
N GLN A 222 5.59 11.86 22.85
CA GLN A 222 5.12 11.92 24.22
C GLN A 222 5.31 10.58 24.93
N ILE A 223 6.55 10.06 25.00
CA ILE A 223 6.81 8.84 25.78
C ILE A 223 6.76 9.20 27.29
N PRO A 224 5.71 8.79 28.00
CA PRO A 224 5.70 8.95 29.45
C PRO A 224 6.83 8.12 30.08
N VAL A 225 7.62 8.78 30.89
CA VAL A 225 8.75 8.15 31.60
C VAL A 225 8.44 8.19 33.09
N THR A 226 8.59 7.06 33.76
CA THR A 226 8.32 6.92 35.20
C THR A 226 9.36 6.03 35.85
N MET A 227 9.51 6.14 37.18
CA MET A 227 10.26 5.15 37.94
C MET A 227 9.50 3.83 38.03
N GLY A 228 10.22 2.74 38.00
CA GLY A 228 9.71 1.38 38.16
C GLY A 228 10.73 0.45 38.76
N LYS A 229 10.44 -0.84 38.75
CA LYS A 229 11.36 -1.91 39.15
C LYS A 229 11.47 -2.94 38.04
N ASP A 230 12.65 -3.49 37.87
CA ASP A 230 12.86 -4.62 36.96
C ASP A 230 12.38 -5.94 37.60
N ARG A 231 12.58 -7.06 36.89
CA ARG A 231 12.20 -8.39 37.37
C ARG A 231 12.98 -8.83 38.63
N SER A 232 14.13 -8.22 38.91
CA SER A 232 14.97 -8.46 40.06
C SER A 232 14.66 -7.54 41.26
N GLY A 233 13.71 -6.60 41.06
CA GLY A 233 13.33 -5.61 42.08
C GLY A 233 14.22 -4.39 42.11
N LEU A 234 15.20 -4.24 41.21
CA LEU A 234 16.07 -3.11 41.14
C LEU A 234 15.34 -1.90 40.52
N PRO A 235 15.62 -0.66 41.00
CA PRO A 235 15.02 0.54 40.45
C PRO A 235 15.49 0.76 39.00
N VAL A 236 14.54 1.04 38.13
CA VAL A 236 14.78 1.32 36.72
C VAL A 236 13.85 2.45 36.24
N ILE A 237 14.20 3.09 35.15
CA ILE A 237 13.30 3.99 34.44
C ILE A 237 12.44 3.15 33.50
N ILE A 238 11.13 3.37 33.51
CA ILE A 238 10.17 2.75 32.59
C ILE A 238 9.68 3.80 31.60
N ALA A 239 10.00 3.60 30.32
CA ALA A 239 9.45 4.36 29.21
C ALA A 239 8.23 3.63 28.63
N ARG A 240 7.09 4.32 28.48
CA ARG A 240 5.88 3.74 27.87
C ARG A 240 5.96 3.77 26.34
N ALA A 241 6.98 3.10 25.82
CA ALA A 241 7.19 2.89 24.40
C ALA A 241 7.75 1.50 24.16
N GLN A 242 7.44 0.92 23.00
CA GLN A 242 8.05 -0.34 22.58
C GLN A 242 9.57 -0.19 22.42
N TYR A 243 10.29 -1.28 22.65
CA TYR A 243 11.74 -1.34 22.62
C TYR A 243 12.33 -0.70 21.33
N ASN A 244 11.86 -1.11 20.15
CA ASN A 244 12.37 -0.61 18.87
C ASN A 244 12.16 0.90 18.70
N VAL A 245 11.05 1.42 19.20
CA VAL A 245 10.72 2.84 19.15
C VAL A 245 11.69 3.65 20.00
N LEU A 246 11.91 3.25 21.24
CA LEU A 246 12.85 3.92 22.13
C LEU A 246 14.30 3.80 21.63
N TRP A 247 14.68 2.59 21.15
CA TRP A 247 16.00 2.32 20.61
C TRP A 247 16.38 3.26 19.47
N GLN A 248 15.46 3.52 18.55
CA GLN A 248 15.69 4.41 17.42
C GLN A 248 15.83 5.87 17.81
N ARG A 249 15.25 6.26 18.95
CA ARG A 249 15.27 7.64 19.44
C ARG A 249 16.45 7.99 20.35
N LEU A 250 17.04 7.02 21.00
CA LEU A 250 18.16 7.26 21.92
C LEU A 250 19.29 8.10 21.32
N PRO A 251 19.68 7.95 20.02
CA PRO A 251 20.70 8.81 19.41
C PRO A 251 20.34 10.30 19.36
N ASN A 252 19.07 10.62 19.42
CA ASN A 252 18.61 12.03 19.44
C ASN A 252 18.33 12.53 20.85
N ILE A 253 18.03 11.62 21.80
CA ILE A 253 17.72 11.94 23.19
C ILE A 253 18.97 12.11 24.02
N LEU A 254 19.88 11.12 23.99
CA LEU A 254 21.06 11.09 24.86
C LEU A 254 22.00 12.29 24.67
N PRO A 255 22.32 12.72 23.43
CA PRO A 255 23.17 13.90 23.23
C PRO A 255 22.58 15.19 23.80
N LYS A 256 21.28 15.38 23.70
CA LYS A 256 20.59 16.53 24.30
C LYS A 256 20.74 16.57 25.84
N MET A 257 20.90 15.41 26.45
CA MET A 257 21.10 15.28 27.92
C MET A 257 22.58 15.33 28.35
N GLY A 258 23.51 15.61 27.45
CA GLY A 258 24.94 15.64 27.72
C GLY A 258 25.63 14.27 27.60
N PHE A 259 24.99 13.26 27.04
CA PHE A 259 25.59 11.95 26.81
C PHE A 259 26.09 11.80 25.37
N THR A 260 27.39 11.75 25.15
CA THR A 260 27.98 11.43 23.86
C THR A 260 28.05 9.91 23.70
N ILE A 261 27.31 9.37 22.73
CA ILE A 261 27.27 7.92 22.48
C ILE A 261 28.59 7.44 21.90
N GLU A 262 29.19 6.45 22.51
CA GLU A 262 30.45 5.81 22.06
C GLU A 262 30.17 4.49 21.33
N GLU A 263 29.23 3.68 21.87
CA GLU A 263 28.93 2.35 21.31
C GLU A 263 27.44 2.00 21.48
N ARG A 264 26.91 1.25 20.53
CA ARG A 264 25.53 0.73 20.57
C ARG A 264 25.49 -0.72 20.10
N SER A 265 24.86 -1.59 20.87
CA SER A 265 24.58 -2.99 20.51
C SER A 265 23.10 -3.30 20.65
N GLN A 266 22.38 -3.38 19.51
CA GLN A 266 20.94 -3.66 19.54
C GLN A 266 20.65 -5.08 20.01
N SER A 267 21.50 -6.04 19.67
CA SER A 267 21.34 -7.44 20.10
C SER A 267 21.49 -7.63 21.61
N GLN A 268 22.30 -6.79 22.24
CA GLN A 268 22.51 -6.78 23.70
C GLN A 268 21.60 -5.77 24.41
N GLY A 269 20.95 -4.88 23.67
CA GLY A 269 20.16 -3.80 24.23
C GLY A 269 20.98 -2.73 24.96
N THR A 270 22.27 -2.57 24.63
CA THR A 270 23.19 -1.68 25.34
C THR A 270 23.57 -0.46 24.54
N VAL A 271 23.63 0.68 25.22
CA VAL A 271 24.19 1.94 24.69
C VAL A 271 25.21 2.44 25.71
N THR A 272 26.45 2.54 25.30
CA THR A 272 27.53 3.12 26.10
C THR A 272 27.74 4.56 25.69
N ALA A 273 27.75 5.48 26.65
CA ALA A 273 27.89 6.90 26.41
C ALA A 273 28.73 7.57 27.48
N LYS A 274 29.44 8.63 27.09
CA LYS A 274 30.19 9.49 27.98
C LYS A 274 29.36 10.70 28.37
N TYR A 275 29.19 10.91 29.67
CA TYR A 275 28.48 12.06 30.22
C TYR A 275 29.42 13.21 30.45
N ALA A 276 28.97 14.40 30.03
CA ALA A 276 29.46 15.71 30.46
C ALA A 276 28.24 16.60 30.75
N SER A 277 28.22 17.24 31.90
CA SER A 277 27.07 18.10 32.28
C SER A 277 26.83 19.15 31.21
N PRO A 278 25.59 19.30 30.72
CA PRO A 278 25.18 20.45 29.92
C PRO A 278 25.37 21.76 30.72
N ASP A 279 25.36 22.87 29.99
CA ASP A 279 25.43 24.21 30.60
C ASP A 279 24.12 24.61 31.29
N ASP A 280 24.18 25.74 32.04
CA ASP A 280 23.03 26.25 32.78
C ASP A 280 21.89 26.71 31.84
N GLU A 281 22.22 27.10 30.60
CA GLU A 281 21.24 27.54 29.61
C GLU A 281 20.32 26.38 29.21
N PHE A 282 20.86 25.17 28.94
CA PHE A 282 20.09 23.98 28.68
C PHE A 282 19.12 23.63 29.83
N TRP A 283 19.61 23.67 31.10
CA TRP A 283 18.76 23.34 32.23
C TRP A 283 17.60 24.32 32.42
N ASN A 284 17.86 25.61 32.15
CA ASN A 284 16.85 26.67 32.19
C ASN A 284 15.82 26.50 31.06
N GLU A 285 16.26 26.13 29.84
CA GLU A 285 15.38 25.91 28.67
C GLU A 285 14.40 24.79 28.91
N ILE A 286 14.86 23.63 29.39
CA ILE A 286 13.98 22.50 29.68
C ILE A 286 13.20 22.63 30.99
N GLY A 287 13.48 23.66 31.81
CA GLY A 287 12.78 23.89 33.07
C GLY A 287 12.98 22.82 34.15
N VAL A 288 14.10 22.09 34.10
CA VAL A 288 14.44 21.02 35.02
C VAL A 288 15.73 21.30 35.76
N LYS A 289 15.81 20.88 37.02
CA LYS A 289 17.05 21.01 37.80
C LYS A 289 18.19 20.18 37.21
N PRO A 290 19.44 20.70 37.24
CA PRO A 290 20.61 19.95 36.85
C PRO A 290 20.69 18.58 37.54
N VAL A 291 21.12 17.59 36.83
CA VAL A 291 21.30 16.22 37.33
C VAL A 291 22.69 16.14 38.00
N ASP A 292 22.74 15.68 39.23
CA ASP A 292 24.00 15.44 39.93
C ASP A 292 24.63 14.12 39.49
N LEU A 293 25.32 14.15 38.35
CA LEU A 293 26.02 13.03 37.78
C LEU A 293 27.48 13.41 37.48
N LYS A 294 28.41 12.60 37.95
CA LYS A 294 29.83 12.78 37.67
C LYS A 294 30.13 12.58 36.19
N ALA A 295 30.97 13.43 35.63
CA ALA A 295 31.46 13.20 34.27
C ALA A 295 32.16 11.85 34.18
N GLY A 296 31.81 11.08 33.18
CA GLY A 296 32.33 9.70 33.05
C GLY A 296 31.57 8.85 32.02
N LYS A 297 31.91 7.58 31.98
CA LYS A 297 31.32 6.60 31.08
C LYS A 297 30.18 5.86 31.76
N TYR A 298 29.04 5.75 31.09
CA TYR A 298 27.84 5.07 31.56
C TYR A 298 27.30 4.13 30.49
N THR A 299 26.66 3.05 30.92
CA THR A 299 26.01 2.10 30.02
C THR A 299 24.51 2.04 30.33
N PHE A 300 23.71 2.33 29.33
CA PHE A 300 22.26 2.18 29.34
C PHE A 300 21.92 0.78 28.85
N LEU A 301 21.24 -0.01 29.66
CA LEU A 301 20.71 -1.34 29.32
C LEU A 301 19.20 -1.24 29.14
N LEU A 302 18.72 -1.51 27.95
CA LEU A 302 17.31 -1.49 27.60
C LEU A 302 16.73 -2.89 27.65
N GLY A 303 15.63 -3.05 28.40
CA GLY A 303 14.88 -4.30 28.49
C GLY A 303 13.51 -4.18 27.84
N ASP A 304 13.17 -5.14 26.98
CA ASP A 304 11.85 -5.20 26.35
C ASP A 304 10.81 -5.75 27.34
N LEU A 305 9.76 -4.97 27.59
CA LEU A 305 8.61 -5.33 28.41
C LEU A 305 7.30 -5.39 27.58
N GLY A 306 7.41 -5.59 26.26
CA GLY A 306 6.31 -5.62 25.30
C GLY A 306 5.90 -4.21 24.88
N ASN A 307 4.90 -3.62 25.54
CA ASN A 307 4.44 -2.25 25.24
C ASN A 307 5.21 -1.15 26.02
N ARG A 308 6.23 -1.52 26.74
CA ARG A 308 7.09 -0.63 27.55
C ARG A 308 8.53 -1.08 27.45
N THR A 309 9.46 -0.17 27.76
CA THR A 309 10.89 -0.44 27.78
C THR A 309 11.45 -0.04 29.14
N SER A 310 12.20 -0.91 29.80
CA SER A 310 12.99 -0.57 30.98
C SER A 310 14.35 -0.02 30.57
N ILE A 311 14.83 0.95 31.30
CA ILE A 311 16.18 1.53 31.13
C ILE A 311 16.89 1.38 32.48
N ASN A 312 17.91 0.56 32.51
CA ASN A 312 18.85 0.47 33.61
C ASN A 312 20.15 1.20 33.23
N ILE A 313 20.79 1.84 34.18
CA ILE A 313 22.03 2.60 33.95
C ILE A 313 23.09 2.09 34.92
N THR A 314 24.27 1.82 34.38
CA THR A 314 25.44 1.42 35.17
C THR A 314 26.61 2.37 34.93
N ASP A 315 27.47 2.52 35.90
CA ASP A 315 28.72 3.24 35.79
C ASP A 315 29.80 2.45 35.02
N SER A 316 30.99 3.01 34.89
CA SER A 316 32.13 2.39 34.20
C SER A 316 32.63 1.08 34.85
N SER A 317 32.27 0.82 36.10
CA SER A 317 32.59 -0.42 36.82
C SER A 317 31.49 -1.50 36.66
N GLY A 318 30.40 -1.17 35.97
CA GLY A 318 29.23 -2.05 35.81
C GLY A 318 28.29 -2.03 37.02
N LYS A 319 28.51 -1.13 37.99
CA LYS A 319 27.63 -0.97 39.15
C LYS A 319 26.41 -0.14 38.78
N PRO A 320 25.17 -0.57 39.17
CA PRO A 320 23.98 0.25 38.96
C PRO A 320 24.10 1.63 39.64
N VAL A 321 23.64 2.65 39.00
CA VAL A 321 23.58 4.00 39.57
C VAL A 321 22.52 4.08 40.66
N GLU A 322 22.65 5.05 41.55
CA GLU A 322 21.77 5.22 42.71
C GLU A 322 20.33 5.57 42.26
N GLU A 323 19.34 5.14 43.05
CA GLU A 323 17.91 5.37 42.74
C GLU A 323 17.58 6.87 42.69
N GLU A 324 18.21 7.70 43.53
CA GLU A 324 18.02 9.14 43.51
C GLU A 324 18.45 9.80 42.19
N PHE A 325 19.54 9.29 41.61
CA PHE A 325 19.96 9.70 40.29
C PHE A 325 18.94 9.32 39.25
N LEU A 326 18.45 8.10 39.22
CA LEU A 326 17.41 7.66 38.27
C LEU A 326 16.15 8.52 38.41
N LYS A 327 15.75 8.88 39.64
CA LYS A 327 14.61 9.78 39.89
C LYS A 327 14.84 11.19 39.33
N SER A 328 16.05 11.71 39.43
CA SER A 328 16.40 13.02 38.88
C SER A 328 16.43 13.03 37.34
N LEU A 329 16.73 11.87 36.73
CA LEU A 329 16.79 11.75 35.27
C LEU A 329 15.40 11.64 34.61
N VAL A 330 14.39 11.13 35.34
CA VAL A 330 13.02 10.99 34.81
C VAL A 330 12.44 12.31 34.26
N PRO A 331 12.44 13.44 35.00
CA PRO A 331 11.94 14.70 34.46
C PRO A 331 12.74 15.22 33.26
N VAL A 332 14.06 15.00 33.25
CA VAL A 332 14.93 15.40 32.11
C VAL A 332 14.59 14.60 30.86
N LEU A 333 14.51 13.26 30.98
CA LEU A 333 14.06 12.41 29.91
C LEU A 333 12.66 12.79 29.42
N GLY A 334 11.75 13.08 30.35
CA GLY A 334 10.39 13.47 30.03
C GLY A 334 10.31 14.82 29.29
N ALA A 335 11.21 15.76 29.55
CA ALA A 335 11.31 17.04 28.87
C ALA A 335 11.93 16.89 27.47
N VAL A 336 13.09 16.22 27.38
CA VAL A 336 13.83 16.04 26.10
C VAL A 336 13.10 15.14 25.11
N VAL A 337 12.28 14.20 25.59
CA VAL A 337 11.48 13.32 24.71
C VAL A 337 10.28 14.05 24.10
N LYS A 338 9.82 15.15 24.68
CA LYS A 338 8.70 15.96 24.14
C LYS A 338 9.11 16.86 22.97
N GLU A 339 10.38 17.19 22.83
CA GLU A 339 10.96 17.92 21.71
C GLU A 339 11.35 16.99 20.53
#